data_02cbf86435096804881cf7eef865d0c5
#
_entry.id   02cbf86435096804881cf7eef865d0c5
#
_cell.length_a   1.000
_cell.length_b   1.000
_cell.length_c   1.000
_cell.angle_alpha   90.00
_cell.angle_beta   90.00
_cell.angle_gamma   90.00
#
_symmetry.space_group_name_H-M   'P 1'
#
loop_
_entity.id
_entity.type
_entity.pdbx_description
1 polymer ?
#
loop_
_entity_poly.entity_id
_entity_poly.type
_entity_poly.pdbx_seq_one_letter_code
_entity_poly.pdbx_strand_id
1 'polypeptide(L)'
;VLSNHCLSRLAFILFAAQVTAAAQQPLTLQHVLDRLDALEKQNQALLEEIKELRAAVQSQDTNDRITRSEDRLAEQAQTKVGTAQHLPVTVKGMILFDASQVQGTANNNFQQAYGSYGEGAPGGAATLRQSILGLTMQGPAIAGGGHFNGNISMDFYSPSNSDYAFRIRTGEVSFDWANRSVTVGQDKPVIAPMQPTSFAHLGIPALTGAGNLWLWRPQLKYEERHAFTSNTGMVFDGALFSTAESATTVPSLPSAVATGGPALQARVGLTHNWTDQTRFAIGMGAHEGRSYLAGQSLPSRLISSDFLFKPLHWLEVTGTIFKGENFANLGGLPVSIAATGTTLIPVKGTAGWMQLALPVTKRLTFDAYGGRQVNATRYLDPHQIAGTFVYAGNILYRVGPNVVLGFEAGRENIVYANHTLILANRYDATLAYLF
;
A
#
# COMPACT_ATOMS: atom_id res chain seq x y z
N VAL A 1 -8.15 47.54 18.60
CA VAL A 1 -7.28 46.40 18.37
C VAL A 1 -5.88 46.88 18.17
N LEU A 2 -5.18 47.16 19.27
CA LEU A 2 -3.75 47.54 19.31
C LEU A 2 -3.11 46.80 20.48
N SER A 3 -2.36 45.84 20.13
CA SER A 3 -0.98 45.58 20.43
C SER A 3 -0.64 44.93 21.79
N ASN A 4 -0.57 43.62 21.75
CA ASN A 4 0.18 42.81 22.75
C ASN A 4 1.68 42.65 22.39
N HIS A 5 2.21 43.40 21.43
CA HIS A 5 3.63 43.26 21.02
C HIS A 5 4.57 44.30 21.65
N CYS A 6 4.04 45.27 22.41
CA CYS A 6 4.89 46.30 23.02
C CYS A 6 5.36 45.94 24.45
N LEU A 7 4.64 45.07 25.16
CA LEU A 7 4.96 44.69 26.54
C LEU A 7 6.08 43.66 26.65
N SER A 8 6.29 42.85 25.61
CA SER A 8 7.36 41.83 25.62
C SER A 8 8.75 42.37 25.34
N ARG A 9 8.86 43.55 24.68
CA ARG A 9 10.15 44.18 24.40
C ARG A 9 10.65 45.07 25.53
N LEU A 10 9.78 45.59 26.38
CA LEU A 10 10.18 46.35 27.57
C LEU A 10 10.68 45.42 28.71
N ALA A 11 10.15 44.21 28.83
CA ALA A 11 10.63 43.25 29.84
C ALA A 11 12.04 42.74 29.54
N PHE A 12 12.43 42.67 28.27
CA PHE A 12 13.76 42.19 27.87
C PHE A 12 14.86 43.24 28.05
N ILE A 13 14.53 44.53 27.98
CA ILE A 13 15.49 45.65 28.17
C ILE A 13 15.73 45.91 29.66
N LEU A 14 14.75 45.68 30.53
CA LEU A 14 14.92 45.84 31.99
C LEU A 14 15.70 44.67 32.62
N PHE A 15 15.70 43.47 31.99
CA PHE A 15 16.49 42.31 32.45
C PHE A 15 17.98 42.40 32.07
N ALA A 16 18.29 43.11 30.98
CA ALA A 16 19.67 43.32 30.49
C ALA A 16 20.42 44.43 31.29
N ALA A 17 19.70 45.32 32.01
CA ALA A 17 20.31 46.43 32.76
C ALA A 17 20.71 46.10 34.20
N GLN A 18 20.34 44.92 34.73
CA GLN A 18 20.70 44.50 36.07
C GLN A 18 21.94 43.58 36.15
N VAL A 19 22.57 43.24 35.02
CA VAL A 19 23.76 42.38 35.00
C VAL A 19 25.09 43.17 35.02
N THR A 20 25.08 44.48 34.98
CA THR A 20 26.32 45.27 34.83
C THR A 20 26.77 46.05 36.06
N ALA A 21 26.29 45.74 37.28
CA ALA A 21 26.75 46.40 38.51
C ALA A 21 27.07 45.45 39.64
N ALA A 22 27.91 44.43 39.40
CA ALA A 22 28.62 43.71 40.44
C ALA A 22 30.13 43.80 40.16
N ALA A 23 30.68 44.95 40.59
CA ALA A 23 32.12 45.17 40.50
C ALA A 23 32.91 44.21 41.34
N GLN A 24 33.86 43.62 40.71
CA GLN A 24 35.12 43.03 41.12
C GLN A 24 35.51 43.24 42.60
N GLN A 25 35.33 42.18 43.38
CA GLN A 25 36.21 41.94 44.56
C GLN A 25 37.24 40.86 44.16
N PRO A 26 38.46 40.89 44.66
CA PRO A 26 39.48 39.92 44.31
C PRO A 26 39.04 38.54 44.78
N LEU A 27 38.88 37.64 43.85
CA LEU A 27 38.56 36.25 44.11
C LEU A 27 39.66 35.57 44.87
N THR A 28 39.55 35.46 46.19
CA THR A 28 40.38 34.58 46.97
C THR A 28 40.01 33.13 46.67
N LEU A 29 41.02 32.25 46.65
CA LEU A 29 40.85 30.82 46.43
C LEU A 29 39.74 30.23 47.31
N GLN A 30 39.63 30.73 48.54
CA GLN A 30 38.60 30.35 49.51
C GLN A 30 37.19 30.66 49.04
N HIS A 31 36.98 31.84 48.47
CA HIS A 31 35.64 32.23 47.93
C HIS A 31 35.21 31.39 46.72
N VAL A 32 36.18 30.92 45.92
CA VAL A 32 35.87 30.00 44.78
C VAL A 32 35.52 28.61 45.30
N LEU A 33 36.23 28.14 46.34
CA LEU A 33 35.92 26.85 46.99
C LEU A 33 34.55 26.87 47.67
N ASP A 34 34.23 27.92 48.43
CA ASP A 34 32.91 28.05 49.07
C ASP A 34 31.76 28.11 48.03
N ARG A 35 32.04 28.71 46.89
CA ARG A 35 31.06 28.78 45.79
C ARG A 35 30.91 27.44 45.03
N LEU A 36 32.00 26.68 44.91
CA LEU A 36 31.97 25.31 44.38
C LEU A 36 31.20 24.39 45.31
N ASP A 37 31.42 24.44 46.61
CA ASP A 37 30.68 23.65 47.60
C ASP A 37 29.18 24.01 47.62
N ALA A 38 28.85 25.30 47.47
CA ALA A 38 27.47 25.75 47.37
C ALA A 38 26.80 25.26 46.08
N LEU A 39 27.52 25.28 44.95
CA LEU A 39 27.03 24.76 43.66
C LEU A 39 26.90 23.23 43.69
N GLU A 40 27.81 22.54 44.38
CA GLU A 40 27.73 21.06 44.49
C GLU A 40 26.51 20.65 45.32
N LYS A 41 26.27 21.34 46.47
CA LYS A 41 25.05 21.15 47.27
C LYS A 41 23.77 21.46 46.48
N GLN A 42 23.78 22.53 45.68
CA GLN A 42 22.66 22.89 44.84
C GLN A 42 22.40 21.83 43.74
N ASN A 43 23.46 21.30 43.11
CA ASN A 43 23.36 20.22 42.16
C ASN A 43 22.80 18.93 42.77
N GLN A 44 23.26 18.57 44.00
CA GLN A 44 22.72 17.40 44.71
C GLN A 44 21.23 17.57 45.04
N ALA A 45 20.81 18.77 45.50
CA ALA A 45 19.41 19.08 45.76
C ALA A 45 18.55 19.00 44.49
N LEU A 46 19.05 19.53 43.38
CA LEU A 46 18.36 19.45 42.09
C LEU A 46 18.26 18.01 41.54
N LEU A 47 19.27 17.18 41.78
CA LEU A 47 19.23 15.77 41.38
C LEU A 47 18.21 14.96 42.20
N GLU A 48 18.06 15.24 43.51
CA GLU A 48 16.99 14.62 44.32
C GLU A 48 15.60 15.13 43.89
N GLU A 49 15.43 16.41 43.62
CA GLU A 49 14.17 16.96 43.10
C GLU A 49 13.78 16.37 41.74
N ILE A 50 14.75 16.22 40.82
CA ILE A 50 14.53 15.53 39.52
C ILE A 50 14.12 14.08 39.73
N LYS A 51 14.69 13.38 40.71
CA LYS A 51 14.37 11.99 41.02
C LYS A 51 12.97 11.87 41.61
N GLU A 52 12.57 12.76 42.51
CA GLU A 52 11.22 12.84 43.06
C GLU A 52 10.20 13.20 41.99
N LEU A 53 10.47 14.19 41.13
CA LEU A 53 9.62 14.57 40.02
C LEU A 53 9.46 13.44 38.99
N ARG A 54 10.53 12.70 38.67
CA ARG A 54 10.46 11.52 37.82
C ARG A 54 9.60 10.42 38.43
N ALA A 55 9.76 10.16 39.73
CA ALA A 55 8.93 9.17 40.42
C ALA A 55 7.44 9.60 40.49
N ALA A 56 7.17 10.89 40.73
CA ALA A 56 5.82 11.44 40.71
C ALA A 56 5.16 11.39 39.32
N VAL A 57 5.91 11.80 38.30
CA VAL A 57 5.43 11.73 36.89
C VAL A 57 5.17 10.29 36.48
N GLN A 58 6.05 9.36 36.85
CA GLN A 58 5.89 7.94 36.50
C GLN A 58 4.72 7.29 37.24
N SER A 59 4.47 7.66 38.48
CA SER A 59 3.28 7.21 39.25
C SER A 59 1.99 7.85 38.74
N GLN A 60 2.01 9.12 38.38
CA GLN A 60 0.87 9.86 37.86
C GLN A 60 0.51 9.39 36.44
N ASP A 61 1.48 9.18 35.56
CA ASP A 61 1.25 8.65 34.21
C ASP A 61 0.70 7.21 34.25
N THR A 62 1.16 6.40 35.20
CA THR A 62 0.64 5.04 35.42
C THR A 62 -0.79 5.08 35.97
N ASN A 63 -1.09 5.91 36.94
CA ASN A 63 -2.42 6.09 37.49
C ASN A 63 -3.38 6.69 36.45
N ASP A 64 -2.97 7.71 35.70
CA ASP A 64 -3.74 8.30 34.63
C ASP A 64 -4.03 7.29 33.49
N ARG A 65 -3.09 6.39 33.21
CA ARG A 65 -3.32 5.31 32.24
C ARG A 65 -4.29 4.26 32.76
N ILE A 66 -4.20 3.90 34.03
CA ILE A 66 -5.15 2.98 34.68
C ILE A 66 -6.54 3.62 34.72
N THR A 67 -6.67 4.85 35.18
CA THR A 67 -7.96 5.56 35.25
C THR A 67 -8.59 5.73 33.84
N ARG A 68 -7.80 6.13 32.83
CA ARG A 68 -8.28 6.20 31.44
C ARG A 68 -8.65 4.83 30.87
N SER A 69 -7.98 3.75 31.32
CA SER A 69 -8.34 2.39 30.91
C SER A 69 -9.64 1.95 31.61
N GLU A 70 -9.81 2.29 32.87
CA GLU A 70 -11.03 2.01 33.66
C GLU A 70 -12.22 2.82 33.14
N ASP A 71 -12.05 4.11 32.83
CA ASP A 71 -13.08 4.97 32.23
C ASP A 71 -13.49 4.44 30.84
N ARG A 72 -12.53 4.02 30.01
CA ARG A 72 -12.81 3.37 28.72
C ARG A 72 -13.53 2.03 28.89
N LEU A 73 -13.15 1.24 29.88
CA LEU A 73 -13.83 -0.01 30.21
C LEU A 73 -15.26 0.24 30.70
N ALA A 74 -15.48 1.28 31.51
CA ALA A 74 -16.79 1.68 31.98
C ALA A 74 -17.69 2.25 30.87
N GLU A 75 -17.13 3.07 29.99
CA GLU A 75 -17.80 3.62 28.81
C GLU A 75 -18.16 2.52 27.80
N GLN A 76 -17.27 1.55 27.59
CA GLN A 76 -17.52 0.38 26.78
C GLN A 76 -18.54 -0.58 27.38
N ALA A 77 -18.59 -0.69 28.71
CA ALA A 77 -19.62 -1.46 29.41
C ALA A 77 -21.02 -0.83 29.30
N GLN A 78 -21.13 0.49 29.11
CA GLN A 78 -22.37 1.20 28.89
C GLN A 78 -22.87 1.13 27.43
N THR A 79 -22.02 0.97 26.47
CA THR A 79 -22.38 0.75 25.06
C THR A 79 -22.68 -0.74 24.83
N LYS A 80 -23.77 -1.22 25.40
CA LYS A 80 -24.27 -2.57 25.15
C LYS A 80 -24.80 -2.75 23.74
N VAL A 81 -23.91 -3.02 22.81
CA VAL A 81 -24.19 -3.99 21.76
C VAL A 81 -23.48 -5.27 22.18
N GLY A 82 -24.27 -6.33 22.40
CA GLY A 82 -23.88 -7.54 23.13
C GLY A 82 -22.77 -8.39 22.56
N THR A 83 -21.57 -7.84 22.54
CA THR A 83 -20.33 -8.61 22.37
C THR A 83 -19.47 -8.38 23.60
N ALA A 84 -19.25 -9.42 24.38
CA ALA A 84 -18.40 -9.43 25.57
C ALA A 84 -16.89 -9.27 25.23
N GLN A 85 -16.56 -8.83 24.01
CA GLN A 85 -15.19 -8.63 23.54
C GLN A 85 -15.03 -7.20 23.04
N HIS A 86 -14.29 -6.41 23.78
CA HIS A 86 -13.86 -5.08 23.37
C HIS A 86 -12.66 -5.23 22.41
N LEU A 87 -12.96 -5.30 21.10
CA LEU A 87 -11.93 -5.30 20.08
C LEU A 87 -11.50 -3.86 19.79
N PRO A 88 -10.23 -3.48 20.04
CA PRO A 88 -9.75 -2.18 19.63
C PRO A 88 -9.82 -2.07 18.11
N VAL A 89 -10.61 -1.10 17.62
CA VAL A 89 -10.78 -0.83 16.20
C VAL A 89 -10.05 0.46 15.87
N THR A 90 -9.14 0.37 14.90
CA THR A 90 -8.45 1.53 14.34
C THR A 90 -9.02 1.82 12.97
N VAL A 91 -9.47 3.08 12.78
CA VAL A 91 -9.88 3.59 11.48
C VAL A 91 -8.64 4.19 10.81
N LYS A 92 -8.41 3.83 9.56
CA LYS A 92 -7.33 4.36 8.73
C LYS A 92 -7.82 4.56 7.31
N GLY A 93 -7.19 5.43 6.58
CA GLY A 93 -7.62 5.62 5.20
C GLY A 93 -6.95 6.76 4.49
N MET A 94 -7.55 7.10 3.37
CA MET A 94 -7.10 8.16 2.50
C MET A 94 -8.31 8.78 1.78
N ILE A 95 -8.46 10.09 1.88
CA ILE A 95 -9.29 10.83 0.95
C ILE A 95 -8.39 11.25 -0.20
N LEU A 96 -8.69 10.80 -1.41
CA LEU A 96 -7.90 11.08 -2.60
C LEU A 96 -8.75 11.77 -3.65
N PHE A 97 -8.41 13.01 -3.97
CA PHE A 97 -8.88 13.74 -5.14
C PHE A 97 -7.87 13.54 -6.26
N ASP A 98 -8.36 13.11 -7.41
CA ASP A 98 -7.57 12.92 -8.62
C ASP A 98 -8.23 13.67 -9.78
N ALA A 99 -7.48 14.55 -10.44
CA ALA A 99 -7.86 15.25 -11.64
C ALA A 99 -6.95 14.81 -12.78
N SER A 100 -7.54 14.25 -13.82
CA SER A 100 -6.80 13.65 -14.92
C SER A 100 -7.19 14.20 -16.29
N GLN A 101 -6.23 14.20 -17.20
CA GLN A 101 -6.36 14.53 -18.61
C GLN A 101 -5.80 13.39 -19.44
N VAL A 102 -6.61 12.88 -20.38
CA VAL A 102 -6.19 11.86 -21.34
C VAL A 102 -6.12 12.46 -22.73
N GLN A 103 -5.06 12.16 -23.47
CA GLN A 103 -4.83 12.58 -24.86
C GLN A 103 -4.46 11.37 -25.71
N GLY A 104 -4.92 11.34 -26.94
CA GLY A 104 -4.68 10.27 -27.90
C GLY A 104 -5.92 9.47 -28.24
N THR A 105 -5.75 8.30 -28.81
CA THR A 105 -6.81 7.41 -29.29
C THR A 105 -7.40 6.51 -28.21
N ALA A 106 -7.04 6.73 -26.92
CA ALA A 106 -7.66 6.00 -25.84
C ALA A 106 -9.09 6.44 -25.62
N ASN A 107 -9.93 5.49 -25.26
CA ASN A 107 -11.29 5.78 -24.84
C ASN A 107 -11.28 6.72 -23.63
N ASN A 108 -12.19 7.71 -23.59
CA ASN A 108 -12.42 8.61 -22.46
C ASN A 108 -12.81 7.90 -21.15
N ASN A 109 -12.73 6.59 -21.13
CA ASN A 109 -13.08 5.81 -19.98
C ASN A 109 -11.90 5.80 -18.99
N PHE A 110 -11.89 6.75 -18.07
CA PHE A 110 -10.96 6.84 -16.93
C PHE A 110 -10.82 5.56 -16.10
N GLN A 111 -11.61 4.55 -16.39
CA GLN A 111 -11.70 3.33 -15.61
C GLN A 111 -10.94 2.16 -16.23
N GLN A 112 -10.48 2.29 -17.46
CA GLN A 112 -9.81 1.19 -18.14
C GLN A 112 -8.32 1.46 -18.23
N ALA A 113 -7.56 0.52 -17.70
CA ALA A 113 -6.11 0.49 -17.84
C ALA A 113 -5.67 0.15 -19.29
N TYR A 114 -6.63 -0.02 -20.19
CA TYR A 114 -6.43 -0.30 -21.62
C TYR A 114 -7.54 0.38 -22.41
N GLY A 115 -7.18 1.02 -23.48
CA GLY A 115 -8.12 1.68 -24.39
C GLY A 115 -9.03 0.69 -25.10
N SER A 116 -10.18 1.18 -25.50
CA SER A 116 -11.07 0.43 -26.42
C SER A 116 -10.52 0.50 -27.84
N TYR A 117 -10.80 -0.54 -28.63
CA TYR A 117 -10.56 -0.49 -30.07
C TYR A 117 -11.41 0.63 -30.71
N GLY A 118 -10.74 1.58 -31.32
CA GLY A 118 -11.36 2.74 -31.95
C GLY A 118 -10.73 4.07 -31.55
N GLU A 119 -11.13 5.14 -32.23
CA GLU A 119 -10.67 6.50 -31.87
C GLU A 119 -11.43 7.02 -30.64
N GLY A 120 -10.70 7.45 -29.64
CA GLY A 120 -11.23 8.15 -28.46
C GLY A 120 -10.97 9.64 -28.56
N ALA A 121 -11.93 10.47 -28.14
CA ALA A 121 -11.68 11.92 -28.01
C ALA A 121 -10.84 12.19 -26.77
N PRO A 122 -9.96 13.22 -26.80
CA PRO A 122 -9.30 13.70 -25.59
C PRO A 122 -10.33 14.10 -24.53
N GLY A 123 -10.06 13.79 -23.27
CA GLY A 123 -11.00 14.12 -22.20
C GLY A 123 -10.31 14.32 -20.85
N GLY A 124 -10.96 15.05 -19.98
CA GLY A 124 -10.55 15.29 -18.61
C GLY A 124 -11.66 14.95 -17.62
N ALA A 125 -11.31 14.49 -16.44
CA ALA A 125 -12.23 14.29 -15.34
C ALA A 125 -11.54 14.46 -14.00
N ALA A 126 -12.37 14.59 -12.96
CA ALA A 126 -11.91 14.56 -11.58
C ALA A 126 -12.76 13.57 -10.77
N THR A 127 -12.16 12.94 -9.78
CA THR A 127 -12.82 11.89 -9.02
C THR A 127 -12.26 11.73 -7.61
N LEU A 128 -13.10 11.17 -6.72
CA LEU A 128 -12.74 10.72 -5.37
C LEU A 128 -12.81 9.18 -5.23
N ARG A 129 -13.03 8.46 -6.32
CA ARG A 129 -13.30 7.00 -6.32
C ARG A 129 -12.22 6.15 -5.67
N GLN A 130 -11.00 6.64 -5.65
CA GLN A 130 -9.86 5.95 -5.08
C GLN A 130 -9.65 6.26 -3.60
N SER A 131 -10.51 7.09 -3.00
CA SER A 131 -10.50 7.24 -1.55
C SER A 131 -10.67 5.89 -0.90
N ILE A 132 -9.91 5.64 0.16
CA ILE A 132 -9.87 4.34 0.85
C ILE A 132 -10.30 4.54 2.29
N LEU A 133 -11.20 3.67 2.74
CA LEU A 133 -11.55 3.53 4.16
C LEU A 133 -11.13 2.13 4.61
N GLY A 134 -10.35 2.05 5.66
CA GLY A 134 -9.90 0.81 6.27
C GLY A 134 -10.20 0.75 7.76
N LEU A 135 -10.53 -0.45 8.23
CA LEU A 135 -10.70 -0.78 9.63
C LEU A 135 -9.72 -1.90 9.98
N THR A 136 -8.98 -1.73 11.04
CA THR A 136 -8.11 -2.78 11.59
C THR A 136 -8.60 -3.10 12.99
N MET A 137 -8.79 -4.37 13.29
CA MET A 137 -9.27 -4.88 14.55
C MET A 137 -8.21 -5.77 15.17
N GLN A 138 -7.90 -5.55 16.43
CA GLN A 138 -7.04 -6.44 17.21
C GLN A 138 -7.91 -7.27 18.12
N GLY A 139 -7.83 -8.59 17.97
CA GLY A 139 -8.58 -9.54 18.75
C GLY A 139 -7.81 -10.12 19.93
N PRO A 140 -8.41 -11.08 20.64
CA PRO A 140 -7.81 -11.69 21.80
C PRO A 140 -6.57 -12.52 21.46
N ALA A 141 -5.77 -12.80 22.48
CA ALA A 141 -4.73 -13.81 22.40
C ALA A 141 -5.35 -15.20 22.19
N ILE A 142 -4.66 -16.01 21.39
CA ILE A 142 -5.06 -17.39 21.08
C ILE A 142 -3.98 -18.37 21.57
N ALA A 143 -4.33 -19.65 21.54
CA ALA A 143 -3.42 -20.72 21.99
C ALA A 143 -2.05 -20.64 21.28
N GLY A 144 -0.98 -20.98 21.99
CA GLY A 144 0.39 -20.95 21.49
C GLY A 144 1.01 -19.56 21.38
N GLY A 145 0.48 -18.56 22.13
CA GLY A 145 0.99 -17.19 22.14
C GLY A 145 0.69 -16.38 20.88
N GLY A 146 -0.30 -16.82 20.11
CA GLY A 146 -0.75 -16.09 18.93
C GLY A 146 -1.79 -15.02 19.25
N HIS A 147 -2.12 -14.21 18.24
CA HIS A 147 -3.13 -13.15 18.26
C HIS A 147 -4.07 -13.29 17.07
N PHE A 148 -5.32 -12.92 17.32
CA PHE A 148 -6.34 -12.82 16.28
C PHE A 148 -6.41 -11.38 15.80
N ASN A 149 -6.41 -11.15 14.49
CA ASN A 149 -6.54 -9.82 13.91
C ASN A 149 -7.56 -9.83 12.78
N GLY A 150 -8.19 -8.68 12.55
CA GLY A 150 -9.09 -8.44 11.42
C GLY A 150 -8.69 -7.18 10.68
N ASN A 151 -8.84 -7.19 9.36
CA ASN A 151 -8.61 -6.03 8.53
C ASN A 151 -9.65 -5.99 7.41
N ILE A 152 -10.22 -4.83 7.15
CA ILE A 152 -11.06 -4.60 5.98
C ILE A 152 -10.67 -3.27 5.35
N SER A 153 -10.57 -3.24 4.02
CA SER A 153 -10.27 -2.05 3.24
C SER A 153 -11.25 -1.93 2.09
N MET A 154 -11.81 -0.75 1.94
CA MET A 154 -12.86 -0.44 0.97
C MET A 154 -12.48 0.81 0.18
N ASP A 155 -12.95 0.90 -1.08
CA ASP A 155 -12.92 2.11 -1.89
C ASP A 155 -14.31 2.44 -2.45
N PHE A 156 -14.40 3.50 -3.24
CA PHE A 156 -15.65 3.98 -3.82
C PHE A 156 -15.71 3.75 -5.34
N TYR A 157 -15.00 2.73 -5.82
CA TYR A 157 -14.96 2.43 -7.23
C TYR A 157 -16.25 1.78 -7.72
N SER A 158 -16.83 2.35 -8.78
CA SER A 158 -17.88 1.73 -9.60
C SER A 158 -17.41 1.58 -11.04
N PRO A 159 -17.75 0.49 -11.72
CA PRO A 159 -17.53 0.36 -13.17
C PRO A 159 -18.28 1.41 -14.00
N SER A 160 -19.39 1.95 -13.48
CA SER A 160 -20.13 3.04 -14.09
C SER A 160 -19.41 4.39 -13.86
N ASN A 161 -19.39 5.24 -14.90
CA ASN A 161 -18.75 6.56 -14.81
C ASN A 161 -19.50 7.55 -13.92
N SER A 162 -20.77 7.31 -13.64
CA SER A 162 -21.67 8.24 -12.95
C SER A 162 -21.81 7.97 -11.47
N ASP A 163 -21.51 6.76 -10.99
CA ASP A 163 -21.86 6.34 -9.64
C ASP A 163 -20.62 5.99 -8.80
N TYR A 164 -20.76 6.24 -7.50
CA TYR A 164 -19.83 5.75 -6.47
C TYR A 164 -20.47 4.53 -5.81
N ALA A 165 -19.71 3.44 -5.70
CA ALA A 165 -20.15 2.25 -4.99
C ALA A 165 -19.08 1.79 -4.00
N PHE A 166 -19.51 1.35 -2.83
CA PHE A 166 -18.61 0.71 -1.88
C PHE A 166 -18.15 -0.63 -2.44
N ARG A 167 -16.83 -0.77 -2.57
CA ARG A 167 -16.21 -2.02 -2.99
C ARG A 167 -15.20 -2.47 -1.94
N ILE A 168 -15.32 -3.71 -1.48
CA ILE A 168 -14.30 -4.34 -0.64
C ILE A 168 -13.08 -4.63 -1.52
N ARG A 169 -11.94 -4.05 -1.17
CA ARG A 169 -10.64 -4.34 -1.78
C ARG A 169 -10.04 -5.57 -1.14
N THR A 170 -9.75 -5.46 0.14
CA THR A 170 -9.26 -6.55 0.98
C THR A 170 -10.13 -6.68 2.22
N GLY A 171 -10.27 -7.86 2.73
CA GLY A 171 -10.97 -8.14 3.98
C GLY A 171 -10.52 -9.49 4.47
N GLU A 172 -9.87 -9.52 5.63
CA GLU A 172 -9.20 -10.72 6.10
C GLU A 172 -9.24 -10.81 7.62
N VAL A 173 -9.20 -12.05 8.06
CA VAL A 173 -9.02 -12.44 9.45
C VAL A 173 -7.74 -13.25 9.51
N SER A 174 -6.82 -12.89 10.40
CA SER A 174 -5.56 -13.58 10.58
C SER A 174 -5.39 -14.12 11.99
N PHE A 175 -4.71 -15.25 12.06
CA PHE A 175 -4.21 -15.90 13.26
C PHE A 175 -2.69 -15.83 13.18
N ASP A 176 -2.08 -14.96 14.00
CA ASP A 176 -0.67 -14.61 13.88
C ASP A 176 0.11 -15.12 15.10
N TRP A 177 1.16 -15.89 14.85
CA TRP A 177 2.18 -16.32 15.82
C TRP A 177 3.53 -15.67 15.48
N ALA A 178 4.53 -15.86 16.28
CA ALA A 178 5.82 -15.21 16.14
C ALA A 178 6.45 -15.40 14.74
N ASN A 179 6.37 -16.60 14.18
CA ASN A 179 7.02 -16.96 12.91
C ASN A 179 6.07 -17.51 11.83
N ARG A 180 4.77 -17.56 12.10
CA ARG A 180 3.77 -18.07 11.15
C ARG A 180 2.45 -17.34 11.27
N SER A 181 1.68 -17.32 10.20
CA SER A 181 0.30 -16.84 10.21
C SER A 181 -0.61 -17.69 9.32
N VAL A 182 -1.89 -17.72 9.69
CA VAL A 182 -2.97 -18.28 8.86
C VAL A 182 -3.98 -17.16 8.63
N THR A 183 -4.26 -16.84 7.37
CA THR A 183 -5.18 -15.76 7.00
C THR A 183 -6.31 -16.31 6.15
N VAL A 184 -7.53 -15.94 6.46
CA VAL A 184 -8.74 -16.25 5.68
C VAL A 184 -9.39 -14.94 5.27
N GLY A 185 -9.68 -14.79 3.98
CA GLY A 185 -10.33 -13.58 3.52
C GLY A 185 -10.12 -13.32 2.04
N GLN A 186 -10.15 -12.05 1.66
CA GLN A 186 -9.93 -11.58 0.31
C GLN A 186 -8.71 -10.67 0.27
N ASP A 187 -7.73 -11.02 -0.55
CA ASP A 187 -6.51 -10.24 -0.77
C ASP A 187 -5.94 -10.50 -2.18
N LYS A 188 -4.83 -9.84 -2.50
CA LYS A 188 -4.07 -10.04 -3.75
C LYS A 188 -3.41 -11.42 -3.78
N PRO A 189 -2.99 -11.91 -4.97
CA PRO A 189 -2.29 -13.17 -5.11
C PRO A 189 -0.97 -13.17 -4.32
N VAL A 190 -0.67 -14.25 -3.58
CA VAL A 190 0.60 -14.38 -2.82
C VAL A 190 1.84 -14.40 -3.72
N ILE A 191 1.67 -14.80 -4.99
CA ILE A 191 2.73 -14.87 -6.01
C ILE A 191 3.14 -13.52 -6.58
N ALA A 192 2.44 -12.41 -6.22
CA ALA A 192 2.74 -11.04 -6.64
C ALA A 192 2.56 -10.07 -5.46
N PRO A 193 3.45 -10.14 -4.44
CA PRO A 193 3.29 -9.37 -3.21
C PRO A 193 3.51 -7.87 -3.40
N MET A 194 4.24 -7.46 -4.44
CA MET A 194 4.61 -6.08 -4.72
C MET A 194 3.65 -5.42 -5.69
N GLN A 195 3.48 -4.11 -5.57
CA GLN A 195 2.68 -3.29 -6.48
C GLN A 195 3.38 -1.95 -6.72
N PRO A 196 3.21 -1.35 -7.92
CA PRO A 196 3.75 -0.03 -8.20
C PRO A 196 3.05 1.04 -7.35
N THR A 197 3.79 2.09 -6.98
CA THR A 197 3.29 3.22 -6.20
C THR A 197 2.78 4.30 -7.14
N SER A 198 1.49 4.59 -7.10
CA SER A 198 0.86 5.68 -7.84
C SER A 198 -0.42 6.10 -7.10
N PHE A 199 -0.74 7.40 -7.15
CA PHE A 199 -2.04 7.94 -6.75
C PHE A 199 -2.95 8.24 -7.96
N ALA A 200 -2.42 8.11 -9.16
CA ALA A 200 -3.07 8.47 -10.41
C ALA A 200 -3.82 7.28 -11.05
N HIS A 201 -4.50 6.47 -10.28
CA HIS A 201 -5.27 5.35 -10.81
C HIS A 201 -6.67 5.32 -10.19
N LEU A 202 -7.66 5.17 -11.01
CA LEU A 202 -9.08 5.39 -10.69
C LEU A 202 -9.75 4.15 -10.07
N GLY A 203 -9.19 3.63 -8.97
CA GLY A 203 -9.76 2.49 -8.25
C GLY A 203 -9.30 1.11 -8.73
N ILE A 204 -8.46 1.05 -9.77
CA ILE A 204 -7.69 -0.14 -10.15
C ILE A 204 -6.20 0.21 -10.06
N PRO A 205 -5.35 -0.69 -9.56
CA PRO A 205 -3.92 -0.42 -9.38
C PRO A 205 -3.21 -0.08 -10.69
N ALA A 206 -2.17 0.75 -10.60
CA ALA A 206 -1.31 1.07 -11.72
C ALA A 206 -0.76 -0.20 -12.40
N LEU A 207 -0.51 -0.12 -13.70
CA LEU A 207 -0.02 -1.22 -14.54
C LEU A 207 -0.96 -2.46 -14.60
N THR A 208 -2.24 -2.29 -14.27
CA THR A 208 -3.26 -3.32 -14.52
C THR A 208 -3.26 -3.68 -16.01
N GLY A 209 -3.21 -4.98 -16.34
CA GLY A 209 -3.10 -5.44 -17.73
C GLY A 209 -1.74 -5.16 -18.39
N ALA A 210 -0.78 -4.59 -17.64
CA ALA A 210 0.57 -4.31 -18.10
C ALA A 210 1.64 -4.89 -17.14
N GLY A 211 1.36 -6.06 -16.57
CA GLY A 211 2.31 -6.79 -15.75
C GLY A 211 2.10 -6.74 -14.24
N ASN A 212 1.09 -6.02 -13.76
CA ASN A 212 0.74 -6.01 -12.34
C ASN A 212 -0.40 -7.02 -12.08
N LEU A 213 -0.16 -8.03 -11.24
CA LEU A 213 -1.15 -8.99 -10.77
C LEU A 213 -1.67 -8.54 -9.40
N TRP A 214 -2.90 -8.06 -9.35
CA TRP A 214 -3.43 -7.37 -8.18
C TRP A 214 -4.82 -7.81 -7.75
N LEU A 215 -5.51 -8.63 -8.54
CA LEU A 215 -6.94 -8.87 -8.36
C LEU A 215 -7.21 -9.53 -7.01
N TRP A 216 -7.96 -8.82 -6.18
CA TRP A 216 -8.34 -9.29 -4.85
C TRP A 216 -9.37 -10.42 -4.98
N ARG A 217 -9.05 -11.57 -4.40
CA ARG A 217 -9.88 -12.77 -4.44
C ARG A 217 -9.94 -13.44 -3.07
N PRO A 218 -11.05 -14.15 -2.77
CA PRO A 218 -11.11 -15.01 -1.59
C PRO A 218 -9.96 -16.02 -1.58
N GLN A 219 -9.32 -16.16 -0.42
CA GLN A 219 -8.22 -17.11 -0.24
C GLN A 219 -8.06 -17.54 1.22
N LEU A 220 -7.48 -18.70 1.40
CA LEU A 220 -6.88 -19.17 2.64
C LEU A 220 -5.37 -19.18 2.46
N LYS A 221 -4.66 -18.35 3.21
CA LYS A 221 -3.19 -18.20 3.13
C LYS A 221 -2.52 -18.75 4.39
N TYR A 222 -1.41 -19.42 4.21
CA TYR A 222 -0.44 -19.77 5.23
C TYR A 222 0.87 -19.08 4.92
N GLU A 223 1.49 -18.47 5.93
CA GLU A 223 2.81 -17.83 5.82
C GLU A 223 3.70 -18.36 6.95
N GLU A 224 4.93 -18.70 6.62
CA GLU A 224 5.95 -19.10 7.58
C GLU A 224 7.26 -18.35 7.33
N ARG A 225 7.85 -17.83 8.42
CA ARG A 225 9.07 -17.03 8.41
C ARG A 225 10.19 -17.76 9.13
N HIS A 226 11.34 -17.88 8.48
CA HIS A 226 12.55 -18.46 9.06
C HIS A 226 13.66 -17.39 9.06
N ALA A 227 14.15 -17.04 10.24
CA ALA A 227 15.32 -16.18 10.39
C ALA A 227 16.56 -17.07 10.41
N PHE A 228 17.47 -16.88 9.44
CA PHE A 228 18.78 -17.54 9.44
C PHE A 228 19.79 -16.79 10.30
N THR A 229 19.71 -15.46 10.25
CA THR A 229 20.50 -14.52 11.06
C THR A 229 19.59 -13.36 11.47
N SER A 230 20.10 -12.40 12.26
CA SER A 230 19.38 -11.15 12.56
C SER A 230 18.98 -10.36 11.29
N ASN A 231 19.72 -10.55 10.20
CA ASN A 231 19.61 -9.73 8.99
C ASN A 231 19.12 -10.51 7.78
N THR A 232 19.07 -11.83 7.83
CA THR A 232 18.71 -12.69 6.70
C THR A 232 17.60 -13.63 7.09
N GLY A 233 16.55 -13.68 6.29
CA GLY A 233 15.42 -14.55 6.51
C GLY A 233 14.79 -15.04 5.21
N MET A 234 13.98 -16.07 5.36
CA MET A 234 13.18 -16.67 4.30
C MET A 234 11.71 -16.64 4.72
N VAL A 235 10.85 -16.42 3.74
CA VAL A 235 9.40 -16.49 3.89
C VAL A 235 8.88 -17.55 2.92
N PHE A 236 8.02 -18.41 3.40
CA PHE A 236 7.23 -19.32 2.59
C PHE A 236 5.76 -18.90 2.69
N ASP A 237 5.12 -18.67 1.55
CA ASP A 237 3.70 -18.42 1.40
C ASP A 237 3.04 -19.57 0.65
N GLY A 238 1.92 -20.06 1.16
CA GLY A 238 1.05 -21.02 0.48
C GLY A 238 -0.40 -20.53 0.52
N ALA A 239 -1.16 -20.67 -0.56
CA ALA A 239 -2.56 -20.24 -0.55
C ALA A 239 -3.47 -21.18 -1.37
N LEU A 240 -4.68 -21.37 -0.87
CA LEU A 240 -5.84 -21.76 -1.65
C LEU A 240 -6.55 -20.50 -2.13
N PHE A 241 -6.57 -20.27 -3.43
CA PHE A 241 -6.98 -19.03 -4.05
C PHE A 241 -8.21 -19.28 -4.96
N SER A 242 -9.24 -18.44 -4.85
CA SER A 242 -10.45 -18.56 -5.67
C SER A 242 -10.19 -18.06 -7.08
N THR A 243 -10.54 -18.84 -8.10
CA THR A 243 -10.52 -18.43 -9.50
C THR A 243 -11.92 -18.47 -10.08
N ALA A 244 -12.23 -17.53 -10.98
CA ALA A 244 -13.46 -17.55 -11.76
C ALA A 244 -13.24 -16.80 -13.08
N GLU A 245 -13.68 -17.34 -14.19
CA GLU A 245 -13.64 -16.66 -15.49
C GLU A 245 -14.74 -15.61 -15.59
N SER A 246 -14.48 -14.55 -16.35
CA SER A 246 -15.51 -13.60 -16.73
C SER A 246 -16.06 -14.00 -18.10
N ALA A 247 -17.39 -14.14 -18.19
CA ALA A 247 -18.07 -14.42 -19.47
C ALA A 247 -17.80 -13.34 -20.54
N THR A 248 -17.48 -12.12 -20.12
CA THR A 248 -17.14 -11.00 -21.01
C THR A 248 -15.79 -11.15 -21.72
N THR A 249 -14.94 -12.08 -21.27
CA THR A 249 -13.64 -12.33 -21.92
C THR A 249 -13.76 -13.07 -23.24
N VAL A 250 -14.91 -13.69 -23.49
CA VAL A 250 -15.20 -14.41 -24.74
C VAL A 250 -16.46 -13.83 -25.37
N PRO A 251 -16.34 -12.86 -26.30
CA PRO A 251 -17.50 -12.19 -26.91
C PRO A 251 -18.53 -13.11 -27.57
N SER A 252 -18.08 -14.27 -28.03
CA SER A 252 -18.96 -15.30 -28.64
C SER A 252 -19.84 -16.06 -27.63
N LEU A 253 -19.60 -15.89 -26.31
CA LEU A 253 -20.30 -16.59 -25.24
C LEU A 253 -20.76 -15.65 -24.13
N PRO A 254 -21.46 -14.54 -24.41
CA PRO A 254 -21.75 -13.49 -23.44
C PRO A 254 -22.68 -13.94 -22.29
N SER A 255 -23.42 -15.02 -22.47
CA SER A 255 -24.34 -15.57 -21.46
C SER A 255 -23.84 -16.84 -20.78
N ALA A 256 -22.59 -17.25 -21.03
CA ALA A 256 -22.05 -18.45 -20.42
C ALA A 256 -21.83 -18.23 -18.90
N VAL A 257 -22.30 -19.17 -18.11
CA VAL A 257 -22.04 -19.16 -16.67
C VAL A 257 -20.62 -19.61 -16.44
N ALA A 258 -19.84 -18.72 -15.79
CA ALA A 258 -18.50 -19.04 -15.36
C ALA A 258 -18.51 -19.52 -13.90
N THR A 259 -17.82 -20.61 -13.63
CA THR A 259 -17.62 -21.13 -12.28
C THR A 259 -16.13 -21.23 -12.01
N GLY A 260 -15.75 -20.91 -10.77
CA GLY A 260 -14.37 -21.03 -10.30
C GLY A 260 -14.13 -22.31 -9.53
N GLY A 261 -12.87 -22.69 -9.42
CA GLY A 261 -12.37 -23.72 -8.54
C GLY A 261 -11.23 -23.15 -7.67
N PRO A 262 -10.85 -23.87 -6.60
CA PRO A 262 -9.67 -23.46 -5.84
C PRO A 262 -8.41 -23.64 -6.71
N ALA A 263 -7.54 -22.64 -6.67
CA ALA A 263 -6.19 -22.71 -7.21
C ALA A 263 -5.20 -22.81 -6.06
N LEU A 264 -4.08 -23.47 -6.31
CA LEU A 264 -2.94 -23.49 -5.42
C LEU A 264 -1.98 -22.39 -5.81
N GLN A 265 -1.52 -21.66 -4.82
CA GLN A 265 -0.41 -20.71 -4.96
C GLN A 265 0.67 -21.05 -3.93
N ALA A 266 1.91 -20.95 -4.33
CA ALA A 266 3.06 -21.05 -3.44
C ALA A 266 4.10 -20.01 -3.83
N ARG A 267 4.78 -19.45 -2.82
CA ARG A 267 5.90 -18.52 -3.02
C ARG A 267 6.96 -18.73 -1.95
N VAL A 268 8.21 -18.65 -2.36
CA VAL A 268 9.36 -18.60 -1.46
C VAL A 268 10.07 -17.27 -1.69
N GLY A 269 10.33 -16.53 -0.62
CA GLY A 269 11.04 -15.27 -0.63
C GLY A 269 12.27 -15.30 0.28
N LEU A 270 13.37 -14.73 -0.17
CA LEU A 270 14.58 -14.51 0.60
C LEU A 270 14.74 -13.00 0.83
N THR A 271 15.08 -12.62 2.06
CA THR A 271 15.30 -11.21 2.43
C THR A 271 16.66 -11.07 3.12
N HIS A 272 17.34 -9.98 2.81
CA HIS A 272 18.57 -9.59 3.50
C HIS A 272 18.58 -8.08 3.77
N ASN A 273 18.79 -7.69 5.01
CA ASN A 273 18.89 -6.29 5.42
C ASN A 273 20.37 -5.97 5.70
N TRP A 274 20.98 -5.06 4.95
CA TRP A 274 22.33 -4.58 5.26
C TRP A 274 22.29 -3.59 6.42
N THR A 275 21.25 -2.77 6.44
CA THR A 275 20.94 -1.81 7.51
C THR A 275 19.42 -1.69 7.66
N ASP A 276 18.92 -0.91 8.62
CA ASP A 276 17.49 -0.61 8.77
C ASP A 276 16.87 0.08 7.54
N GLN A 277 17.69 0.72 6.71
CA GLN A 277 17.26 1.49 5.53
C GLN A 277 17.62 0.84 4.20
N THR A 278 18.47 -0.18 4.19
CA THR A 278 18.97 -0.82 2.97
C THR A 278 18.70 -2.31 3.00
N ARG A 279 18.08 -2.83 1.96
CA ARG A 279 17.62 -4.22 1.93
C ARG A 279 17.55 -4.78 0.51
N PHE A 280 17.61 -6.09 0.44
CA PHE A 280 17.35 -6.87 -0.74
C PHE A 280 16.29 -7.91 -0.43
N ALA A 281 15.36 -8.12 -1.35
CA ALA A 281 14.44 -9.25 -1.30
C ALA A 281 14.26 -9.81 -2.71
N ILE A 282 14.15 -11.12 -2.82
CA ILE A 282 13.81 -11.82 -4.06
C ILE A 282 12.84 -12.94 -3.73
N GLY A 283 11.85 -13.15 -4.59
CA GLY A 283 10.89 -14.22 -4.43
C GLY A 283 10.64 -14.95 -5.74
N MET A 284 10.18 -16.19 -5.61
CA MET A 284 9.70 -17.02 -6.72
C MET A 284 8.36 -17.63 -6.32
N GLY A 285 7.40 -17.57 -7.24
CA GLY A 285 6.05 -18.07 -7.02
C GLY A 285 5.54 -18.94 -8.15
N ALA A 286 4.56 -19.77 -7.84
CA ALA A 286 3.84 -20.59 -8.79
C ALA A 286 2.34 -20.57 -8.48
N HIS A 287 1.53 -20.62 -9.54
CA HIS A 287 0.07 -20.70 -9.47
C HIS A 287 -0.41 -21.82 -10.40
N GLU A 288 -1.28 -22.67 -9.89
CA GLU A 288 -1.97 -23.72 -10.64
C GLU A 288 -3.44 -23.72 -10.24
N GLY A 289 -4.32 -23.45 -11.19
CA GLY A 289 -5.76 -23.41 -10.97
C GLY A 289 -6.55 -23.84 -12.20
N ARG A 290 -7.85 -24.00 -11.98
CA ARG A 290 -8.83 -24.30 -13.05
C ARG A 290 -10.12 -23.56 -12.78
N SER A 291 -10.71 -23.06 -13.85
CA SER A 291 -12.05 -22.54 -13.89
C SER A 291 -12.84 -23.23 -14.99
N TYR A 292 -14.13 -22.98 -15.06
CA TYR A 292 -15.03 -23.58 -16.04
C TYR A 292 -15.83 -22.48 -16.70
N LEU A 293 -15.92 -22.56 -18.02
CA LEU A 293 -16.76 -21.67 -18.83
C LEU A 293 -17.40 -22.49 -19.95
N ALA A 294 -18.71 -22.36 -20.10
CA ALA A 294 -19.47 -23.14 -21.09
C ALA A 294 -19.22 -24.66 -20.99
N GLY A 295 -19.07 -25.21 -19.79
CA GLY A 295 -18.80 -26.62 -19.54
C GLY A 295 -17.36 -27.09 -19.83
N GLN A 296 -16.47 -26.18 -20.28
CA GLN A 296 -15.08 -26.51 -20.56
C GLN A 296 -14.16 -26.12 -19.39
N SER A 297 -13.20 -26.99 -19.09
CA SER A 297 -12.18 -26.74 -18.07
C SER A 297 -11.05 -25.88 -18.64
N LEU A 298 -10.77 -24.75 -17.99
CA LEU A 298 -9.77 -23.77 -18.40
C LEU A 298 -8.67 -23.69 -17.35
N PRO A 299 -7.46 -24.17 -17.63
CA PRO A 299 -6.34 -24.01 -16.74
C PRO A 299 -5.91 -22.54 -16.63
N SER A 300 -5.46 -22.16 -15.44
CA SER A 300 -4.74 -20.92 -15.15
C SER A 300 -3.45 -21.30 -14.46
N ARG A 301 -2.32 -21.01 -15.11
CA ARG A 301 -0.99 -21.46 -14.68
C ARG A 301 0.02 -20.36 -14.88
N LEU A 302 0.85 -20.12 -13.89
CA LEU A 302 1.98 -19.23 -14.07
C LEU A 302 3.11 -19.51 -13.08
N ILE A 303 4.29 -19.07 -13.47
CA ILE A 303 5.44 -18.87 -12.59
C ILE A 303 5.76 -17.38 -12.54
N SER A 304 6.15 -16.89 -11.36
CA SER A 304 6.52 -15.50 -11.12
C SER A 304 7.86 -15.40 -10.41
N SER A 305 8.50 -14.26 -10.56
CA SER A 305 9.60 -13.83 -9.70
C SER A 305 9.39 -12.36 -9.37
N ASP A 306 9.61 -12.01 -8.11
CA ASP A 306 9.55 -10.63 -7.62
C ASP A 306 10.86 -10.25 -6.95
N PHE A 307 11.17 -8.95 -6.93
CA PHE A 307 12.38 -8.46 -6.29
C PHE A 307 12.18 -7.06 -5.73
N LEU A 308 12.92 -6.78 -4.66
CA LEU A 308 13.12 -5.44 -4.11
C LEU A 308 14.61 -5.27 -3.86
N PHE A 309 15.19 -4.20 -4.38
CA PHE A 309 16.58 -3.84 -4.20
C PHE A 309 16.69 -2.39 -3.76
N LYS A 310 17.07 -2.19 -2.51
CA LYS A 310 17.26 -0.87 -1.89
C LYS A 310 18.67 -0.77 -1.34
N PRO A 311 19.66 -0.53 -2.20
CA PRO A 311 21.07 -0.49 -1.80
C PRO A 311 21.42 0.80 -1.04
N LEU A 312 20.62 1.85 -1.22
CA LEU A 312 20.81 3.17 -0.63
C LEU A 312 19.46 3.67 -0.09
N HIS A 313 19.49 4.52 0.94
CA HIS A 313 18.26 5.05 1.54
C HIS A 313 17.40 5.88 0.56
N TRP A 314 18.02 6.42 -0.49
CA TRP A 314 17.38 7.25 -1.51
C TRP A 314 17.13 6.53 -2.85
N LEU A 315 17.42 5.23 -2.94
CA LEU A 315 17.24 4.44 -4.18
C LEU A 315 16.56 3.11 -3.85
N GLU A 316 15.39 2.89 -4.44
CA GLU A 316 14.69 1.61 -4.35
C GLU A 316 14.24 1.17 -5.74
N VAL A 317 14.50 -0.08 -6.09
CA VAL A 317 14.05 -0.73 -7.32
C VAL A 317 13.19 -1.93 -6.93
N THR A 318 11.97 -1.98 -7.46
CA THR A 318 11.04 -3.09 -7.23
C THR A 318 10.45 -3.59 -8.53
N GLY A 319 10.04 -4.84 -8.57
CA GLY A 319 9.38 -5.37 -9.76
C GLY A 319 8.92 -6.80 -9.61
N THR A 320 8.14 -7.22 -10.61
CA THR A 320 7.65 -8.59 -10.75
C THR A 320 7.66 -8.98 -12.22
N ILE A 321 8.07 -10.19 -12.53
CA ILE A 321 7.98 -10.81 -13.85
C ILE A 321 7.23 -12.14 -13.73
N PHE A 322 6.46 -12.49 -14.74
CA PHE A 322 5.75 -13.77 -14.78
C PHE A 322 5.52 -14.28 -16.20
N LYS A 323 5.32 -15.58 -16.29
CA LYS A 323 5.02 -16.28 -17.53
C LYS A 323 4.04 -17.42 -17.25
N GLY A 324 3.07 -17.61 -18.15
CA GLY A 324 2.07 -18.67 -18.00
C GLY A 324 0.91 -18.53 -18.96
N GLU A 325 -0.29 -18.87 -18.50
CA GLU A 325 -1.53 -18.83 -19.28
C GLU A 325 -2.72 -18.40 -18.40
N ASN A 326 -3.69 -17.72 -19.01
CA ASN A 326 -4.96 -17.29 -18.40
C ASN A 326 -4.76 -16.37 -17.19
N PHE A 327 -4.24 -15.15 -17.43
CA PHE A 327 -3.88 -14.20 -16.37
C PHE A 327 -5.03 -13.30 -15.90
N ALA A 328 -6.17 -13.22 -16.61
CA ALA A 328 -7.27 -12.31 -16.25
C ALA A 328 -7.78 -12.57 -14.83
N ASN A 329 -7.76 -13.82 -14.38
CA ASN A 329 -8.14 -14.22 -13.02
C ASN A 329 -7.25 -13.63 -11.91
N LEU A 330 -6.11 -13.07 -12.27
CA LEU A 330 -5.11 -12.53 -11.37
C LEU A 330 -4.89 -11.02 -11.55
N GLY A 331 -5.61 -10.40 -12.51
CA GLY A 331 -5.48 -8.97 -12.83
C GLY A 331 -4.62 -8.66 -14.06
N GLY A 332 -4.27 -9.65 -14.86
CA GLY A 332 -3.66 -9.46 -16.17
C GLY A 332 -4.64 -8.93 -17.22
N LEU A 333 -4.21 -8.89 -18.48
CA LEU A 333 -5.09 -8.49 -19.60
C LEU A 333 -6.38 -9.30 -19.61
N PRO A 334 -7.54 -8.67 -19.88
CA PRO A 334 -8.83 -9.34 -19.87
C PRO A 334 -8.95 -10.42 -20.96
N VAL A 335 -8.20 -10.28 -22.05
CA VAL A 335 -8.15 -11.29 -23.13
C VAL A 335 -7.21 -12.42 -22.70
N SER A 336 -7.73 -13.36 -21.94
CA SER A 336 -6.98 -14.53 -21.43
C SER A 336 -7.53 -15.86 -21.95
N ILE A 337 -8.64 -15.83 -22.69
CA ILE A 337 -9.27 -17.00 -23.34
C ILE A 337 -9.56 -16.63 -24.78
N ALA A 338 -9.15 -17.48 -25.70
CA ALA A 338 -9.51 -17.41 -27.11
C ALA A 338 -10.53 -18.50 -27.45
N ALA A 339 -11.29 -18.35 -28.52
CA ALA A 339 -12.22 -19.33 -29.01
C ALA A 339 -11.85 -19.76 -30.44
N THR A 340 -11.88 -21.05 -30.73
CA THR A 340 -11.75 -21.64 -32.06
C THR A 340 -12.93 -22.56 -32.28
N GLY A 341 -13.93 -22.11 -33.05
CA GLY A 341 -15.23 -22.78 -33.09
C GLY A 341 -15.88 -22.81 -31.70
N THR A 342 -16.19 -23.98 -31.22
CA THR A 342 -16.73 -24.19 -29.84
C THR A 342 -15.68 -24.45 -28.79
N THR A 343 -14.40 -24.54 -29.16
CA THR A 343 -13.31 -24.85 -28.22
C THR A 343 -12.71 -23.58 -27.63
N LEU A 344 -12.63 -23.53 -26.30
CA LEU A 344 -12.00 -22.46 -25.55
C LEU A 344 -10.52 -22.79 -25.26
N ILE A 345 -9.63 -21.85 -25.51
CA ILE A 345 -8.20 -22.03 -25.43
C ILE A 345 -7.61 -20.97 -24.49
N PRO A 346 -6.95 -21.35 -23.38
CA PRO A 346 -6.24 -20.41 -22.53
C PRO A 346 -5.11 -19.71 -23.29
N VAL A 347 -5.06 -18.40 -23.23
CA VAL A 347 -4.04 -17.58 -23.90
C VAL A 347 -2.78 -17.58 -23.06
N LYS A 348 -1.66 -17.96 -23.68
CA LYS A 348 -0.33 -17.91 -23.08
C LYS A 348 0.27 -16.52 -23.20
N GLY A 349 1.06 -16.11 -22.22
CA GLY A 349 1.72 -14.82 -22.24
C GLY A 349 2.90 -14.71 -21.31
N THR A 350 3.55 -13.57 -21.41
CA THR A 350 4.64 -13.15 -20.50
C THR A 350 4.38 -11.70 -20.12
N ALA A 351 4.60 -11.36 -18.86
CA ALA A 351 4.43 -10.00 -18.40
C ALA A 351 5.37 -9.67 -17.24
N GLY A 352 5.46 -8.40 -16.93
CA GLY A 352 6.20 -7.90 -15.79
C GLY A 352 6.21 -6.40 -15.73
N TRP A 353 6.59 -5.88 -14.58
CA TRP A 353 6.73 -4.46 -14.31
C TRP A 353 7.93 -4.19 -13.42
N MET A 354 8.40 -2.97 -13.45
CA MET A 354 9.48 -2.46 -12.60
C MET A 354 9.18 -1.01 -12.20
N GLN A 355 9.59 -0.63 -11.00
CA GLN A 355 9.58 0.74 -10.49
C GLN A 355 10.96 1.09 -9.94
N LEU A 356 11.38 2.30 -10.24
CA LEU A 356 12.49 3.01 -9.63
C LEU A 356 11.90 4.11 -8.73
N ALA A 357 12.15 4.06 -7.43
CA ALA A 357 11.75 5.08 -6.49
C ALA A 357 12.97 5.83 -5.94
N LEU A 358 12.90 7.16 -5.97
CA LEU A 358 13.94 8.08 -5.54
C LEU A 358 13.42 9.03 -4.46
N PRO A 359 13.36 8.61 -3.18
CA PRO A 359 13.04 9.50 -2.07
C PRO A 359 14.21 10.48 -1.81
N VAL A 360 14.21 11.62 -2.52
CA VAL A 360 15.29 12.61 -2.47
C VAL A 360 15.34 13.32 -1.12
N THR A 361 14.17 13.55 -0.52
CA THR A 361 14.03 14.12 0.83
C THR A 361 12.94 13.37 1.61
N LYS A 362 12.78 13.68 2.90
CA LYS A 362 11.65 13.15 3.71
C LYS A 362 10.27 13.57 3.17
N ARG A 363 10.23 14.57 2.27
CA ARG A 363 8.99 15.13 1.72
C ARG A 363 8.82 14.92 0.23
N LEU A 364 9.90 14.67 -0.51
CA LEU A 364 9.88 14.62 -1.98
C LEU A 364 10.39 13.27 -2.46
N THR A 365 9.56 12.58 -3.22
CA THR A 365 9.88 11.33 -3.91
C THR A 365 9.59 11.48 -5.39
N PHE A 366 10.48 10.99 -6.22
CA PHE A 366 10.26 10.77 -7.65
C PHE A 366 10.18 9.27 -7.90
N ASP A 367 9.17 8.86 -8.65
CA ASP A 367 9.04 7.47 -9.09
C ASP A 367 9.00 7.42 -10.61
N ALA A 368 9.65 6.42 -11.19
CA ALA A 368 9.48 6.04 -12.58
C ALA A 368 9.12 4.56 -12.63
N TYR A 369 8.07 4.21 -13.32
CA TYR A 369 7.65 2.82 -13.41
C TYR A 369 7.15 2.47 -14.82
N GLY A 370 7.22 1.20 -15.14
CA GLY A 370 6.69 0.70 -16.39
C GLY A 370 6.44 -0.79 -16.33
N GLY A 371 5.53 -1.23 -17.18
CA GLY A 371 5.15 -2.63 -17.26
C GLY A 371 4.68 -3.01 -18.64
N ARG A 372 4.77 -4.29 -18.93
CA ARG A 372 4.40 -4.86 -20.23
C ARG A 372 3.74 -6.22 -20.05
N GLN A 373 2.70 -6.47 -20.83
CA GLN A 373 2.17 -7.81 -21.04
C GLN A 373 2.11 -8.12 -22.53
N VAL A 374 2.49 -9.31 -22.92
CA VAL A 374 2.43 -9.82 -24.30
C VAL A 374 1.76 -11.18 -24.29
N ASN A 375 0.70 -11.31 -25.04
CA ASN A 375 -0.05 -12.54 -25.24
C ASN A 375 0.31 -13.21 -26.57
N ALA A 376 0.26 -14.54 -26.60
CA ALA A 376 0.40 -15.29 -27.84
C ALA A 376 -0.83 -15.03 -28.74
N THR A 377 -0.61 -14.59 -29.98
CA THR A 377 -1.66 -14.12 -30.88
C THR A 377 -2.29 -15.21 -31.73
N ARG A 378 -1.78 -16.45 -31.71
CA ARG A 378 -2.19 -17.54 -32.64
C ARG A 378 -3.70 -17.80 -32.72
N TYR A 379 -4.42 -17.59 -31.62
CA TYR A 379 -5.85 -17.88 -31.52
C TYR A 379 -6.69 -16.64 -31.22
N LEU A 380 -6.05 -15.46 -31.17
CA LEU A 380 -6.75 -14.21 -30.91
C LEU A 380 -7.51 -13.73 -32.16
N ASP A 381 -8.70 -13.17 -31.92
CA ASP A 381 -9.39 -12.38 -32.94
C ASP A 381 -8.54 -11.14 -33.30
N PRO A 382 -8.54 -10.70 -34.57
CA PRO A 382 -7.79 -9.51 -35.01
C PRO A 382 -8.02 -8.26 -34.16
N HIS A 383 -9.19 -8.09 -33.56
CA HIS A 383 -9.56 -6.94 -32.72
C HIS A 383 -9.38 -7.19 -31.21
N GLN A 384 -8.78 -8.30 -30.82
CA GLN A 384 -8.42 -8.55 -29.44
C GLN A 384 -7.05 -7.99 -29.11
N ILE A 385 -6.87 -7.54 -27.85
CA ILE A 385 -5.59 -6.99 -27.37
C ILE A 385 -4.56 -8.11 -27.26
N ALA A 386 -3.48 -7.95 -28.01
CA ALA A 386 -2.33 -8.86 -28.02
C ALA A 386 -1.26 -8.46 -26.99
N GLY A 387 -1.21 -7.20 -26.62
CA GLY A 387 -0.27 -6.73 -25.62
C GLY A 387 -0.42 -5.28 -25.24
N THR A 388 0.18 -4.94 -24.14
CA THR A 388 0.24 -3.57 -23.60
C THR A 388 1.66 -3.25 -23.18
N PHE A 389 2.01 -1.95 -23.27
CA PHE A 389 3.21 -1.40 -22.63
C PHE A 389 2.84 -0.04 -22.06
N VAL A 390 2.93 0.07 -20.74
CA VAL A 390 2.59 1.28 -19.97
C VAL A 390 3.83 1.73 -19.22
N TYR A 391 4.09 3.02 -19.23
CA TYR A 391 5.13 3.62 -18.39
C TYR A 391 4.69 5.00 -17.92
N ALA A 392 5.14 5.38 -16.74
CA ALA A 392 4.84 6.66 -16.14
C ALA A 392 5.97 7.12 -15.21
N GLY A 393 5.97 8.41 -14.95
CA GLY A 393 6.76 9.03 -13.89
C GLY A 393 5.88 9.89 -13.01
N ASN A 394 6.10 9.85 -11.71
CA ASN A 394 5.37 10.69 -10.77
C ASN A 394 6.28 11.45 -9.82
N ILE A 395 5.74 12.51 -9.26
CA ILE A 395 6.34 13.33 -8.22
C ILE A 395 5.35 13.35 -7.06
N LEU A 396 5.79 12.88 -5.90
CA LEU A 396 5.01 12.91 -4.67
C LEU A 396 5.63 13.90 -3.69
N TYR A 397 4.88 14.91 -3.29
CA TYR A 397 5.33 15.92 -2.34
C TYR A 397 4.45 15.95 -1.09
N ARG A 398 5.04 15.65 0.05
CA ARG A 398 4.38 15.68 1.36
C ARG A 398 4.40 17.10 1.92
N VAL A 399 3.26 17.77 1.85
CA VAL A 399 3.09 19.15 2.37
C VAL A 399 3.12 19.17 3.90
N GLY A 400 2.52 18.16 4.52
CA GLY A 400 2.46 17.95 5.97
C GLY A 400 2.51 16.47 6.33
N PRO A 401 2.35 16.09 7.58
CA PRO A 401 2.38 14.69 8.00
C PRO A 401 1.39 13.82 7.23
N ASN A 402 0.21 14.35 6.95
CA ASN A 402 -0.94 13.62 6.42
C ASN A 402 -1.38 14.08 5.02
N VAL A 403 -0.73 15.10 4.42
CA VAL A 403 -1.13 15.67 3.13
C VAL A 403 -0.05 15.41 2.09
N VAL A 404 -0.44 14.79 0.98
CA VAL A 404 0.44 14.49 -0.15
C VAL A 404 -0.16 15.08 -1.43
N LEU A 405 0.63 15.85 -2.14
CA LEU A 405 0.39 16.25 -3.52
C LEU A 405 1.11 15.29 -4.45
N GLY A 406 0.46 14.91 -5.53
CA GLY A 406 1.04 14.09 -6.56
C GLY A 406 0.82 14.69 -7.95
N PHE A 407 1.80 14.51 -8.81
CA PHE A 407 1.67 14.73 -10.25
C PHE A 407 2.24 13.52 -10.97
N GLU A 408 1.50 13.00 -11.93
CA GLU A 408 1.91 11.85 -12.73
C GLU A 408 1.72 12.12 -14.21
N ALA A 409 2.69 11.69 -15.02
CA ALA A 409 2.59 11.70 -16.47
C ALA A 409 2.96 10.32 -16.99
N GLY A 410 2.11 9.75 -17.82
CA GLY A 410 2.29 8.39 -18.34
C GLY A 410 1.83 8.24 -19.78
N ARG A 411 2.26 7.13 -20.37
CA ARG A 411 1.87 6.71 -21.71
C ARG A 411 1.51 5.24 -21.72
N GLU A 412 0.45 4.95 -22.41
CA GLU A 412 -0.05 3.60 -22.67
C GLU A 412 0.01 3.30 -24.16
N ASN A 413 0.58 2.15 -24.49
CA ASN A 413 0.65 1.59 -25.83
C ASN A 413 -0.12 0.26 -25.82
N ILE A 414 -1.17 0.16 -26.61
CA ILE A 414 -2.01 -1.04 -26.75
C ILE A 414 -1.85 -1.59 -28.14
N VAL A 415 -1.45 -2.85 -28.25
CA VAL A 415 -1.28 -3.56 -29.51
C VAL A 415 -2.36 -4.61 -29.65
N TYR A 416 -3.09 -4.57 -30.75
CA TYR A 416 -4.08 -5.58 -31.11
C TYR A 416 -3.48 -6.72 -31.94
N ALA A 417 -4.17 -7.84 -32.06
CA ALA A 417 -3.68 -9.00 -32.80
C ALA A 417 -3.50 -8.72 -34.31
N ASN A 418 -4.25 -7.76 -34.89
CA ASN A 418 -4.07 -7.26 -36.24
C ASN A 418 -2.94 -6.22 -36.39
N HIS A 419 -2.09 -6.05 -35.34
CA HIS A 419 -1.02 -5.08 -35.29
C HIS A 419 -1.44 -3.60 -35.19
N THR A 420 -2.73 -3.30 -35.03
CA THR A 420 -3.16 -1.94 -34.75
C THR A 420 -2.58 -1.49 -33.41
N LEU A 421 -1.99 -0.30 -33.40
CA LEU A 421 -1.39 0.34 -32.23
C LEU A 421 -2.27 1.52 -31.79
N ILE A 422 -2.70 1.50 -30.54
CA ILE A 422 -3.36 2.61 -29.88
C ILE A 422 -2.42 3.23 -28.86
N LEU A 423 -2.34 4.56 -28.88
CA LEU A 423 -1.50 5.35 -28.00
C LEU A 423 -2.34 6.31 -27.18
N ALA A 424 -2.09 6.34 -25.86
CA ALA A 424 -2.70 7.32 -24.98
C ALA A 424 -1.62 7.94 -24.08
N ASN A 425 -1.70 9.26 -23.91
CA ASN A 425 -0.96 9.95 -22.86
C ASN A 425 -1.94 10.34 -21.76
N ARG A 426 -1.49 10.24 -20.51
CA ARG A 426 -2.27 10.58 -19.34
C ARG A 426 -1.46 11.49 -18.43
N TYR A 427 -2.13 12.49 -17.88
CA TYR A 427 -1.59 13.44 -16.92
C TYR A 427 -2.55 13.54 -15.76
N ASP A 428 -2.06 13.38 -14.54
CA ASP A 428 -2.85 13.39 -13.32
C ASP A 428 -2.27 14.36 -12.31
N ALA A 429 -3.15 15.08 -11.62
CA ALA A 429 -2.82 15.88 -10.46
C ALA A 429 -3.66 15.39 -9.27
N THR A 430 -3.00 15.01 -8.20
CA THR A 430 -3.64 14.36 -7.06
C THR A 430 -3.41 15.10 -5.76
N LEU A 431 -4.40 15.07 -4.88
CA LEU A 431 -4.33 15.53 -3.50
C LEU A 431 -4.85 14.43 -2.59
N ALA A 432 -3.99 13.92 -1.72
CA ALA A 432 -4.32 12.88 -0.75
C ALA A 432 -4.25 13.42 0.68
N TYR A 433 -5.28 13.14 1.49
CA TYR A 433 -5.27 13.28 2.94
C TYR A 433 -5.30 11.89 3.58
N LEU A 434 -4.26 11.56 4.35
CA LEU A 434 -4.08 10.29 5.03
C LEU A 434 -4.53 10.42 6.50
N PHE A 435 -5.24 9.45 7.04
CA PHE A 435 -5.71 9.43 8.44
C PHE A 435 -5.69 8.03 9.06
#